data_12b59cf684b4bf967282fc939c967f00
#
_entry.id   12b59cf684b4bf967282fc939c967f00
#
_cell.length_a   1.000
_cell.length_b   1.000
_cell.length_c   1.000
_cell.angle_alpha   90.00
_cell.angle_beta   90.00
_cell.angle_gamma   90.00
#
_symmetry.space_group_name_H-M   'P 1'
#
loop_
_entity.id
_entity.type
_entity.pdbx_description
1 polymer ?
#
loop_
_entity_poly.entity_id
_entity_poly.type
_entity_poly.pdbx_seq_one_letter_code
_entity_poly.pdbx_strand_id
1 'polypeptide(L)'
;MKKILTLLSLSSLLLLPGCVPEELMLRRDLETERSVRIGAVLPLTGSNQRYGLKMLEGLRFALDEVNSRRGLNGKPVELITFDSASTAAGAARAVESAAAQNVVALIAGYDTNEVSAILPKVDGLRLPTVIPMATDDDHVGFNRFVFRSIYTDRQQAETLAAYLWYWRKVMNLGILVDMSPKEEYSRNIAREVARYFGQLGGNVVCTAEFRGTDYEAALRRIMTHAPRAIVLPVEASLAAKMIKTLRKLGYTGIVCGPDSWDSESFVQSLAGLQNPGDCVYMGLFSTDSKRREFRDFHREFTARQFHTPGSSEIQSYDALKLLLIGLSDSENLPQFEKNWLTIRNHSGAAAVYTMLPRGKIDRTMYIKAIAPPNVTNPDPYARMLLEFQYSKLETYRDSLDASTDD
;
A
#
# COMPACT_ATOMS: atom_id res chain seq x y z
N MET A 1 -31.25 -65.34 14.71
CA MET A 1 -30.46 -64.15 15.08
C MET A 1 -29.24 -64.12 14.15
N LYS A 2 -29.32 -63.37 13.06
CA LYS A 2 -28.23 -63.21 12.08
C LYS A 2 -27.59 -61.83 12.30
N LYS A 3 -26.31 -61.79 12.67
CA LYS A 3 -25.49 -60.60 12.79
C LYS A 3 -25.01 -60.18 11.39
N ILE A 4 -25.40 -59.02 10.93
CA ILE A 4 -24.91 -58.39 9.71
C ILE A 4 -23.66 -57.63 10.10
N LEU A 5 -22.50 -58.04 9.58
CA LEU A 5 -21.24 -57.33 9.67
C LEU A 5 -21.20 -56.33 8.52
N THR A 6 -21.27 -55.05 8.83
CA THR A 6 -21.07 -53.98 7.82
C THR A 6 -19.57 -53.73 7.72
N LEU A 7 -18.98 -54.14 6.57
CA LEU A 7 -17.62 -53.74 6.22
C LEU A 7 -17.63 -52.24 5.81
N LEU A 8 -17.02 -51.40 6.59
CA LEU A 8 -16.60 -50.06 6.18
C LEU A 8 -15.32 -50.21 5.36
N SER A 9 -15.43 -50.03 4.05
CA SER A 9 -14.27 -49.90 3.15
C SER A 9 -13.66 -48.52 3.38
N LEU A 10 -12.58 -48.43 4.11
CA LEU A 10 -11.71 -47.29 4.16
C LEU A 10 -10.97 -47.22 2.85
N SER A 11 -11.47 -46.40 1.88
CA SER A 11 -10.71 -46.03 0.69
C SER A 11 -9.58 -45.10 1.14
N SER A 12 -8.40 -45.66 1.38
CA SER A 12 -7.17 -44.92 1.49
C SER A 12 -6.88 -44.25 0.15
N LEU A 13 -7.19 -42.98 0.03
CA LEU A 13 -6.74 -42.13 -1.04
C LEU A 13 -5.22 -42.04 -0.95
N LEU A 14 -4.53 -42.88 -1.71
CA LEU A 14 -3.09 -42.77 -1.94
C LEU A 14 -2.87 -41.44 -2.67
N LEU A 15 -2.54 -40.39 -1.93
CA LEU A 15 -1.96 -39.17 -2.49
C LEU A 15 -0.60 -39.54 -3.05
N LEU A 16 -0.54 -39.73 -4.36
CA LEU A 16 0.74 -39.81 -5.09
C LEU A 16 1.51 -38.52 -4.81
N PRO A 17 2.75 -38.58 -4.31
CA PRO A 17 3.54 -37.37 -4.13
C PRO A 17 3.86 -36.80 -5.50
N GLY A 18 3.26 -35.67 -5.84
CA GLY A 18 3.59 -34.93 -7.07
C GLY A 18 2.43 -34.32 -7.85
N CYS A 19 1.18 -34.65 -7.60
CA CYS A 19 0.07 -34.08 -8.36
C CYS A 19 -0.49 -32.82 -7.64
N VAL A 20 -0.13 -31.63 -8.12
CA VAL A 20 -0.76 -30.39 -7.70
C VAL A 20 -2.17 -30.35 -8.31
N PRO A 21 -3.24 -30.08 -7.53
CA PRO A 21 -4.58 -29.92 -8.07
C PRO A 21 -4.62 -28.89 -9.21
N GLU A 22 -5.38 -29.16 -10.27
CA GLU A 22 -5.46 -28.27 -11.44
C GLU A 22 -5.84 -26.84 -11.08
N GLU A 23 -6.67 -26.67 -10.07
CA GLU A 23 -7.08 -25.37 -9.53
C GLU A 23 -5.93 -24.52 -8.94
N LEU A 24 -4.79 -25.13 -8.65
CA LEU A 24 -3.59 -24.46 -8.15
C LEU A 24 -2.49 -24.33 -9.23
N MET A 25 -2.69 -24.88 -10.42
CA MET A 25 -1.78 -24.63 -11.53
C MET A 25 -1.89 -23.18 -11.99
N LEU A 26 -0.77 -22.56 -12.28
CA LEU A 26 -0.77 -21.24 -12.92
C LEU A 26 -1.34 -21.38 -14.33
N ARG A 27 -1.93 -20.32 -14.83
CA ARG A 27 -2.68 -20.34 -16.09
C ARG A 27 -1.85 -20.81 -17.29
N ARG A 28 -0.52 -20.76 -17.21
CA ARG A 28 0.37 -21.05 -18.30
C ARG A 28 1.66 -21.71 -17.91
N ASP A 29 2.09 -22.57 -18.82
CA ASP A 29 3.42 -23.14 -18.86
C ASP A 29 4.43 -22.07 -19.32
N LEU A 30 5.23 -21.56 -18.37
CA LEU A 30 6.28 -20.58 -18.64
C LEU A 30 7.37 -21.13 -19.56
N GLU A 31 7.48 -22.46 -19.74
CA GLU A 31 8.51 -23.08 -20.57
C GLU A 31 8.24 -22.94 -22.07
N THR A 32 6.97 -22.96 -22.50
CA THR A 32 6.60 -22.99 -23.92
C THR A 32 6.57 -21.61 -24.59
N GLU A 33 6.50 -20.51 -23.82
CA GLU A 33 6.41 -19.15 -24.37
C GLU A 33 7.79 -18.55 -24.66
N ARG A 34 7.85 -17.72 -25.72
CA ARG A 34 9.06 -16.98 -26.08
C ARG A 34 9.35 -15.81 -25.15
N SER A 35 8.32 -15.28 -24.47
CA SER A 35 8.37 -14.17 -23.53
C SER A 35 7.43 -14.43 -22.35
N VAL A 36 7.72 -13.80 -21.21
CA VAL A 36 6.88 -13.81 -20.02
C VAL A 36 5.99 -12.57 -20.06
N ARG A 37 4.68 -12.74 -20.23
CA ARG A 37 3.72 -11.64 -20.36
C ARG A 37 3.09 -11.27 -19.01
N ILE A 38 3.39 -10.09 -18.53
CA ILE A 38 2.79 -9.52 -17.31
C ILE A 38 1.74 -8.50 -17.70
N GLY A 39 0.53 -8.64 -17.14
CA GLY A 39 -0.53 -7.64 -17.31
C GLY A 39 -0.40 -6.53 -16.28
N ALA A 40 -0.61 -5.29 -16.72
CA ALA A 40 -0.71 -4.13 -15.85
C ALA A 40 -2.12 -3.52 -15.98
N VAL A 41 -2.97 -3.73 -14.99
CA VAL A 41 -4.32 -3.15 -14.92
C VAL A 41 -4.24 -1.85 -14.13
N LEU A 42 -4.29 -0.73 -14.82
CA LEU A 42 -4.00 0.60 -14.30
C LEU A 42 -5.09 1.60 -14.69
N PRO A 43 -5.34 2.65 -13.90
CA PRO A 43 -6.24 3.74 -14.27
C PRO A 43 -5.56 4.68 -15.29
N LEU A 44 -5.51 4.27 -16.57
CA LEU A 44 -4.86 5.05 -17.62
C LEU A 44 -5.73 6.19 -18.15
N THR A 45 -7.03 6.16 -17.84
CA THR A 45 -8.00 7.23 -18.08
C THR A 45 -8.87 7.46 -16.84
N GLY A 46 -9.68 8.53 -16.83
CA GLY A 46 -10.58 8.85 -15.72
C GLY A 46 -9.92 9.68 -14.59
N SER A 47 -10.53 9.65 -13.40
CA SER A 47 -10.15 10.52 -12.27
C SER A 47 -8.73 10.26 -11.74
N ASN A 48 -8.26 9.02 -11.84
CA ASN A 48 -6.97 8.57 -11.31
C ASN A 48 -5.88 8.45 -12.39
N GLN A 49 -6.14 8.95 -13.62
CA GLN A 49 -5.23 8.85 -14.77
C GLN A 49 -3.80 9.27 -14.42
N ARG A 50 -3.63 10.37 -13.70
CA ARG A 50 -2.31 10.88 -13.31
C ARG A 50 -1.48 9.82 -12.58
N TYR A 51 -2.11 9.09 -11.67
CA TYR A 51 -1.44 8.05 -10.88
C TYR A 51 -1.16 6.80 -11.72
N GLY A 52 -2.12 6.38 -12.55
CA GLY A 52 -1.96 5.24 -13.44
C GLY A 52 -0.81 5.42 -14.44
N LEU A 53 -0.65 6.61 -15.02
CA LEU A 53 0.46 6.92 -15.91
C LEU A 53 1.81 6.86 -15.19
N LYS A 54 1.88 7.36 -13.95
CA LYS A 54 3.06 7.28 -13.11
C LYS A 54 3.41 5.84 -12.70
N MET A 55 2.39 5.03 -12.37
CA MET A 55 2.58 3.59 -12.14
C MET A 55 3.17 2.90 -13.36
N LEU A 56 2.64 3.20 -14.56
CA LEU A 56 3.14 2.64 -15.81
C LEU A 56 4.61 3.02 -16.08
N GLU A 57 5.00 4.25 -15.75
CA GLU A 57 6.38 4.71 -15.88
C GLU A 57 7.32 3.91 -14.98
N GLY A 58 6.96 3.71 -13.71
CA GLY A 58 7.72 2.86 -12.78
C GLY A 58 7.83 1.40 -13.23
N LEU A 59 6.73 0.84 -13.76
CA LEU A 59 6.72 -0.54 -14.32
C LEU A 59 7.63 -0.66 -15.54
N ARG A 60 7.59 0.30 -16.46
CA ARG A 60 8.46 0.30 -17.65
C ARG A 60 9.94 0.42 -17.26
N PHE A 61 10.24 1.25 -16.28
CA PHE A 61 11.60 1.39 -15.78
C PHE A 61 12.13 0.07 -15.18
N ALA A 62 11.30 -0.63 -14.38
CA ALA A 62 11.63 -1.95 -13.86
C ALA A 62 11.81 -3.00 -14.98
N LEU A 63 10.92 -2.96 -15.99
CA LEU A 63 10.96 -3.84 -17.15
C LEU A 63 12.28 -3.72 -17.92
N ASP A 64 12.71 -2.48 -18.19
CA ASP A 64 13.97 -2.21 -18.89
C ASP A 64 15.17 -2.77 -18.12
N GLU A 65 15.20 -2.57 -16.80
CA GLU A 65 16.26 -3.11 -15.94
C GLU A 65 16.25 -4.64 -15.94
N VAL A 66 15.10 -5.27 -15.81
CA VAL A 66 14.97 -6.74 -15.81
C VAL A 66 15.43 -7.32 -17.15
N ASN A 67 14.97 -6.74 -18.26
CA ASN A 67 15.32 -7.24 -19.60
C ASN A 67 16.79 -7.01 -19.95
N SER A 68 17.42 -5.95 -19.44
CA SER A 68 18.87 -5.75 -19.60
C SER A 68 19.70 -6.85 -18.93
N ARG A 69 19.11 -7.57 -17.96
CA ARG A 69 19.70 -8.71 -17.23
C ARG A 69 19.18 -10.08 -17.73
N ARG A 70 18.70 -10.16 -18.97
CA ARG A 70 18.17 -11.34 -19.65
C ARG A 70 16.75 -11.76 -19.23
N GLY A 71 15.96 -10.85 -18.65
CA GLY A 71 14.56 -11.11 -18.29
C GLY A 71 14.35 -12.09 -17.14
N LEU A 72 13.28 -12.84 -17.19
CA LEU A 72 12.95 -13.90 -16.20
C LEU A 72 13.34 -15.27 -16.76
N ASN A 73 14.16 -16.02 -16.06
CA ASN A 73 14.65 -17.36 -16.47
C ASN A 73 15.23 -17.38 -17.89
N GLY A 74 15.90 -16.30 -18.29
CA GLY A 74 16.49 -16.15 -19.64
C GLY A 74 15.53 -15.76 -20.74
N LYS A 75 14.24 -15.51 -20.42
CA LYS A 75 13.21 -15.06 -21.35
C LYS A 75 12.90 -13.57 -21.15
N PRO A 76 12.70 -12.80 -22.22
CA PRO A 76 12.29 -11.41 -22.08
C PRO A 76 10.92 -11.32 -21.40
N VAL A 77 10.74 -10.30 -20.56
CA VAL A 77 9.46 -9.96 -19.95
C VAL A 77 8.77 -8.93 -20.83
N GLU A 78 7.48 -9.12 -21.11
CA GLU A 78 6.63 -8.18 -21.80
C GLU A 78 5.57 -7.60 -20.85
N LEU A 79 5.36 -6.30 -20.89
CA LEU A 79 4.32 -5.63 -20.11
C LEU A 79 3.16 -5.26 -21.03
N ILE A 80 1.98 -5.83 -20.77
CA ILE A 80 0.75 -5.54 -21.50
C ILE A 80 -0.17 -4.70 -20.62
N THR A 81 -0.57 -3.53 -21.08
CA THR A 81 -1.34 -2.56 -20.30
C THR A 81 -2.82 -2.65 -20.60
N PHE A 82 -3.65 -2.55 -19.55
CA PHE A 82 -5.10 -2.56 -19.61
C PHE A 82 -5.64 -1.41 -18.79
N ASP A 83 -6.52 -0.61 -19.38
CA ASP A 83 -7.11 0.55 -18.73
C ASP A 83 -8.30 0.16 -17.84
N SER A 84 -8.22 0.46 -16.55
CA SER A 84 -9.36 0.33 -15.62
C SER A 84 -10.36 1.48 -15.73
N ALA A 85 -10.00 2.54 -16.46
CA ALA A 85 -10.77 3.78 -16.59
C ALA A 85 -11.16 4.39 -15.22
N SER A 86 -10.33 4.18 -14.19
CA SER A 86 -10.57 4.63 -12.80
C SER A 86 -11.90 4.13 -12.23
N THR A 87 -12.34 2.93 -12.60
CA THR A 87 -13.62 2.36 -12.16
C THR A 87 -13.50 0.88 -11.83
N ALA A 88 -14.26 0.44 -10.82
CA ALA A 88 -14.38 -0.96 -10.42
C ALA A 88 -14.77 -1.87 -11.62
N ALA A 89 -15.79 -1.45 -12.40
CA ALA A 89 -16.24 -2.21 -13.57
C ALA A 89 -15.19 -2.24 -14.69
N GLY A 90 -14.44 -1.15 -14.88
CA GLY A 90 -13.34 -1.09 -15.82
C GLY A 90 -12.20 -2.01 -15.43
N ALA A 91 -11.80 -2.02 -14.16
CA ALA A 91 -10.78 -2.92 -13.62
C ALA A 91 -11.17 -4.40 -13.82
N ALA A 92 -12.41 -4.78 -13.51
CA ALA A 92 -12.90 -6.14 -13.73
C ALA A 92 -12.82 -6.56 -15.20
N ARG A 93 -13.25 -5.71 -16.15
CA ARG A 93 -13.13 -5.98 -17.60
C ARG A 93 -11.67 -6.04 -18.06
N ALA A 94 -10.82 -5.18 -17.50
CA ALA A 94 -9.39 -5.16 -17.82
C ALA A 94 -8.71 -6.48 -17.43
N VAL A 95 -9.05 -7.07 -16.28
CA VAL A 95 -8.55 -8.40 -15.87
C VAL A 95 -9.02 -9.51 -16.84
N GLU A 96 -10.27 -9.50 -17.27
CA GLU A 96 -10.78 -10.46 -18.26
C GLU A 96 -10.04 -10.32 -19.62
N SER A 97 -9.79 -9.08 -20.04
CA SER A 97 -9.02 -8.80 -21.26
C SER A 97 -7.56 -9.25 -21.14
N ALA A 98 -6.95 -9.06 -19.97
CA ALA A 98 -5.59 -9.53 -19.69
C ALA A 98 -5.51 -11.06 -19.80
N ALA A 99 -6.50 -11.74 -19.23
CA ALA A 99 -6.61 -13.17 -19.34
C ALA A 99 -6.70 -13.66 -20.81
N ALA A 100 -7.44 -12.96 -21.66
CA ALA A 100 -7.56 -13.30 -23.10
C ALA A 100 -6.24 -13.10 -23.87
N GLN A 101 -5.33 -12.26 -23.38
CA GLN A 101 -4.01 -11.99 -24.01
C GLN A 101 -2.88 -12.85 -23.44
N ASN A 102 -3.21 -13.90 -22.71
CA ASN A 102 -2.23 -14.87 -22.21
C ASN A 102 -1.16 -14.28 -21.26
N VAL A 103 -1.56 -13.33 -20.41
CA VAL A 103 -0.68 -12.92 -19.31
C VAL A 103 -0.60 -14.03 -18.26
N VAL A 104 0.54 -14.16 -17.61
CA VAL A 104 0.80 -15.18 -16.57
C VAL A 104 0.57 -14.65 -15.15
N ALA A 105 0.62 -13.33 -14.98
CA ALA A 105 0.42 -12.64 -13.70
C ALA A 105 0.04 -11.17 -13.92
N LEU A 106 -0.40 -10.50 -12.87
CA LEU A 106 -0.87 -9.11 -12.91
C LEU A 106 -0.15 -8.23 -11.88
N ILE A 107 0.07 -6.98 -12.28
CA ILE A 107 0.18 -5.85 -11.36
C ILE A 107 -1.14 -5.08 -11.50
N ALA A 108 -1.91 -4.94 -10.43
CA ALA A 108 -3.24 -4.35 -10.49
C ALA A 108 -3.65 -3.68 -9.18
N GLY A 109 -4.59 -2.74 -9.26
CA GLY A 109 -5.22 -2.16 -8.10
C GLY A 109 -4.54 -0.87 -7.62
N TYR A 110 -5.05 0.24 -8.10
CA TYR A 110 -4.70 1.55 -7.60
C TYR A 110 -5.47 1.88 -6.31
N ASP A 111 -6.79 1.65 -6.29
CA ASP A 111 -7.65 1.93 -5.15
C ASP A 111 -8.45 0.70 -4.68
N THR A 112 -9.05 0.82 -3.49
CA THR A 112 -9.87 -0.21 -2.84
C THR A 112 -11.01 -0.72 -3.71
N ASN A 113 -11.72 0.16 -4.45
CA ASN A 113 -12.87 -0.23 -5.25
C ASN A 113 -12.44 -1.05 -6.47
N GLU A 114 -11.34 -0.67 -7.14
CA GLU A 114 -10.78 -1.43 -8.24
C GLU A 114 -10.33 -2.82 -7.77
N VAL A 115 -9.61 -2.90 -6.63
CA VAL A 115 -9.15 -4.18 -6.10
C VAL A 115 -10.31 -5.08 -5.72
N SER A 116 -11.30 -4.59 -4.98
CA SER A 116 -12.48 -5.38 -4.59
C SER A 116 -13.20 -5.99 -5.80
N ALA A 117 -13.24 -5.27 -6.93
CA ALA A 117 -13.87 -5.75 -8.15
C ALA A 117 -13.06 -6.83 -8.89
N ILE A 118 -11.73 -6.84 -8.77
CA ILE A 118 -10.88 -7.82 -9.44
C ILE A 118 -10.66 -9.10 -8.63
N LEU A 119 -10.82 -9.09 -7.30
CA LEU A 119 -10.58 -10.25 -6.44
C LEU A 119 -11.24 -11.54 -6.92
N PRO A 120 -12.56 -11.58 -7.20
CA PRO A 120 -13.21 -12.81 -7.67
C PRO A 120 -12.77 -13.24 -9.06
N LYS A 121 -12.28 -12.31 -9.88
CA LYS A 121 -11.81 -12.59 -11.24
C LYS A 121 -10.43 -13.25 -11.24
N VAL A 122 -9.48 -12.68 -10.49
CA VAL A 122 -8.11 -13.20 -10.46
C VAL A 122 -8.03 -14.59 -9.85
N ASP A 123 -8.89 -14.92 -8.88
CA ASP A 123 -8.99 -16.26 -8.31
C ASP A 123 -9.52 -17.26 -9.35
N GLY A 124 -10.64 -16.96 -10.01
CA GLY A 124 -11.21 -17.81 -11.05
C GLY A 124 -10.34 -17.98 -12.29
N LEU A 125 -9.50 -16.99 -12.59
CA LEU A 125 -8.57 -17.01 -13.72
C LEU A 125 -7.17 -17.57 -13.33
N ARG A 126 -6.92 -17.86 -12.07
CA ARG A 126 -5.63 -18.37 -11.56
C ARG A 126 -4.45 -17.47 -11.90
N LEU A 127 -4.63 -16.16 -11.74
CA LEU A 127 -3.65 -15.14 -12.07
C LEU A 127 -3.02 -14.56 -10.79
N PRO A 128 -1.77 -14.91 -10.43
CA PRO A 128 -1.05 -14.25 -9.37
C PRO A 128 -1.05 -12.73 -9.60
N THR A 129 -1.54 -11.99 -8.62
CA THR A 129 -1.75 -10.55 -8.75
C THR A 129 -1.08 -9.84 -7.57
N VAL A 130 -0.16 -8.92 -7.85
CA VAL A 130 0.46 -8.06 -6.84
C VAL A 130 -0.23 -6.70 -6.83
N ILE A 131 -0.68 -6.28 -5.64
CA ILE A 131 -1.31 -4.97 -5.40
C ILE A 131 -0.23 -4.01 -4.90
N PRO A 132 0.10 -2.94 -5.67
CA PRO A 132 1.15 -1.99 -5.31
C PRO A 132 0.68 -0.80 -4.49
N MET A 133 -0.63 -0.44 -4.52
CA MET A 133 -1.12 0.83 -4.00
C MET A 133 -2.29 0.71 -3.02
N ALA A 134 -3.29 -0.13 -3.29
CA ALA A 134 -4.47 -0.24 -2.43
C ALA A 134 -4.15 -0.91 -1.08
N THR A 135 -4.56 -0.28 0.01
CA THR A 135 -4.14 -0.61 1.38
C THR A 135 -5.18 -1.33 2.22
N ASP A 136 -6.40 -1.53 1.72
CA ASP A 136 -7.47 -2.21 2.47
C ASP A 136 -7.03 -3.58 3.00
N ASP A 137 -7.33 -3.86 4.27
CA ASP A 137 -6.90 -5.09 4.96
C ASP A 137 -7.55 -6.35 4.37
N ASP A 138 -8.78 -6.25 3.86
CA ASP A 138 -9.56 -7.40 3.39
C ASP A 138 -9.17 -7.88 1.98
N HIS A 139 -8.29 -7.16 1.29
CA HIS A 139 -7.86 -7.53 -0.06
C HIS A 139 -6.95 -8.77 -0.12
N VAL A 140 -6.29 -9.13 0.97
CA VAL A 140 -5.41 -10.31 1.03
C VAL A 140 -5.76 -11.22 2.20
N GLY A 141 -5.34 -12.48 2.09
CA GLY A 141 -5.55 -13.48 3.13
C GLY A 141 -6.76 -14.39 2.88
N PHE A 142 -7.74 -13.95 2.10
CA PHE A 142 -8.90 -14.76 1.68
C PHE A 142 -8.77 -15.26 0.25
N ASN A 143 -8.19 -14.44 -0.65
CA ASN A 143 -7.92 -14.82 -2.04
C ASN A 143 -6.51 -15.41 -2.16
N ARG A 144 -6.40 -16.59 -2.76
CA ARG A 144 -5.14 -17.34 -2.88
C ARG A 144 -4.15 -16.73 -3.89
N PHE A 145 -4.65 -16.01 -4.89
CA PHE A 145 -3.87 -15.45 -5.98
C PHE A 145 -3.54 -13.96 -5.78
N VAL A 146 -3.89 -13.39 -4.64
CA VAL A 146 -3.65 -11.96 -4.37
C VAL A 146 -2.56 -11.77 -3.32
N PHE A 147 -1.58 -10.96 -3.69
CA PHE A 147 -0.40 -10.58 -2.91
C PHE A 147 -0.29 -9.07 -2.87
N ARG A 148 0.47 -8.52 -1.96
CA ARG A 148 0.71 -7.08 -1.90
C ARG A 148 2.18 -6.73 -1.73
N SER A 149 2.58 -5.57 -2.25
CA SER A 149 3.87 -4.93 -1.95
C SER A 149 3.71 -3.66 -1.11
N ILE A 150 2.48 -3.38 -0.66
CA ILE A 150 2.11 -2.22 0.16
C ILE A 150 1.60 -2.68 1.54
N TYR A 151 1.75 -1.85 2.56
CA TYR A 151 1.17 -2.08 3.88
C TYR A 151 -0.37 -1.96 3.88
N THR A 152 -1.00 -2.28 5.01
CA THR A 152 -2.46 -2.19 5.14
C THR A 152 -2.90 -0.92 5.85
N ASP A 153 -4.20 -0.60 5.75
CA ASP A 153 -4.85 0.48 6.50
C ASP A 153 -4.61 0.32 8.00
N ARG A 154 -4.69 -0.92 8.51
CA ARG A 154 -4.38 -1.22 9.90
C ARG A 154 -2.92 -0.89 10.24
N GLN A 155 -1.96 -1.37 9.44
CA GLN A 155 -0.54 -1.13 9.69
C GLN A 155 -0.20 0.37 9.70
N GLN A 156 -0.77 1.15 8.76
CA GLN A 156 -0.53 2.59 8.75
C GLN A 156 -1.22 3.28 9.94
N ALA A 157 -2.44 2.90 10.30
CA ALA A 157 -3.17 3.46 11.43
C ALA A 157 -2.47 3.19 12.76
N GLU A 158 -2.00 1.95 12.98
CA GLU A 158 -1.26 1.55 14.17
C GLU A 158 0.07 2.30 14.26
N THR A 159 0.79 2.44 13.14
CA THR A 159 2.04 3.22 13.07
C THR A 159 1.81 4.69 13.41
N LEU A 160 0.79 5.31 12.84
CA LEU A 160 0.47 6.71 13.10
C LEU A 160 0.06 6.94 14.56
N ALA A 161 -0.80 6.08 15.10
CA ALA A 161 -1.25 6.15 16.48
C ALA A 161 -0.08 5.96 17.47
N ALA A 162 0.78 4.97 17.21
CA ALA A 162 1.99 4.75 18.02
C ALA A 162 2.93 5.96 17.96
N TYR A 163 3.15 6.54 16.79
CA TYR A 163 3.96 7.75 16.67
C TYR A 163 3.40 8.90 17.49
N LEU A 164 2.10 9.15 17.41
CA LEU A 164 1.45 10.20 18.18
C LEU A 164 1.58 9.96 19.68
N TRP A 165 1.40 8.74 20.13
CA TRP A 165 1.50 8.36 21.53
C TRP A 165 2.94 8.41 22.06
N TYR A 166 3.85 7.63 21.48
CA TYR A 166 5.18 7.44 22.02
C TYR A 166 6.12 8.61 21.74
N TRP A 167 6.12 9.17 20.54
CA TRP A 167 7.09 10.23 20.17
C TRP A 167 6.54 11.64 20.35
N ARG A 168 5.24 11.83 20.14
CA ARG A 168 4.64 13.18 20.25
C ARG A 168 3.93 13.39 21.59
N LYS A 169 3.82 12.35 22.43
CA LYS A 169 3.16 12.40 23.76
C LYS A 169 1.74 12.98 23.68
N VAL A 170 1.00 12.58 22.65
CA VAL A 170 -0.40 12.98 22.46
C VAL A 170 -1.28 12.11 23.35
N MET A 171 -2.03 12.74 24.26
CA MET A 171 -3.01 12.06 25.12
C MET A 171 -4.44 12.16 24.59
N ASN A 172 -4.76 13.27 23.91
CA ASN A 172 -6.10 13.60 23.42
C ASN A 172 -6.07 13.77 21.90
N LEU A 173 -6.88 12.96 21.21
CA LEU A 173 -6.96 12.90 19.75
C LEU A 173 -8.37 13.27 19.26
N GLY A 174 -8.46 14.11 18.23
CA GLY A 174 -9.67 14.32 17.44
C GLY A 174 -9.59 13.55 16.12
N ILE A 175 -10.68 13.02 15.62
CA ILE A 175 -10.75 12.34 14.33
C ILE A 175 -11.89 12.92 13.51
N LEU A 176 -11.62 13.30 12.26
CA LEU A 176 -12.64 13.74 11.29
C LEU A 176 -12.84 12.62 10.27
N VAL A 177 -14.09 12.18 10.07
CA VAL A 177 -14.42 11.05 9.20
C VAL A 177 -15.29 11.48 8.04
N ASP A 178 -14.92 11.14 6.81
CA ASP A 178 -15.78 11.32 5.65
C ASP A 178 -16.79 10.17 5.54
N MET A 179 -18.06 10.51 5.67
CA MET A 179 -19.18 9.56 5.58
C MET A 179 -19.83 9.54 4.19
N SER A 180 -19.15 10.05 3.17
CA SER A 180 -19.61 9.96 1.78
C SER A 180 -19.64 8.49 1.32
N PRO A 181 -20.55 8.09 0.40
CA PRO A 181 -20.79 6.67 0.10
C PRO A 181 -19.58 5.87 -0.38
N LYS A 182 -18.60 6.50 -1.01
CA LYS A 182 -17.41 5.84 -1.57
C LYS A 182 -16.15 6.00 -0.71
N GLU A 183 -16.26 6.61 0.46
CA GLU A 183 -15.13 6.94 1.33
C GLU A 183 -14.88 5.86 2.39
N GLU A 184 -14.83 4.59 1.98
CA GLU A 184 -14.54 3.45 2.85
C GLU A 184 -13.15 3.55 3.47
N TYR A 185 -12.17 3.98 2.69
CA TYR A 185 -10.83 4.28 3.15
C TYR A 185 -10.80 5.21 4.37
N SER A 186 -11.52 6.35 4.32
CA SER A 186 -11.60 7.29 5.44
C SER A 186 -12.14 6.62 6.72
N ARG A 187 -13.21 5.82 6.57
CA ARG A 187 -13.82 5.11 7.71
C ARG A 187 -12.90 4.03 8.28
N ASN A 188 -12.19 3.30 7.43
CA ASN A 188 -11.26 2.25 7.84
C ASN A 188 -10.10 2.82 8.65
N ILE A 189 -9.40 3.82 8.13
CA ILE A 189 -8.30 4.49 8.83
C ILE A 189 -8.77 5.09 10.15
N ALA A 190 -9.91 5.81 10.16
CA ALA A 190 -10.45 6.42 11.37
C ALA A 190 -10.72 5.38 12.47
N ARG A 191 -11.36 4.26 12.09
CA ARG A 191 -11.68 3.15 13.00
C ARG A 191 -10.40 2.53 13.59
N GLU A 192 -9.41 2.20 12.74
CA GLU A 192 -8.19 1.54 13.18
C GLU A 192 -7.32 2.48 14.04
N VAL A 193 -7.21 3.76 13.69
CA VAL A 193 -6.54 4.76 14.54
C VAL A 193 -7.20 4.87 15.89
N ALA A 194 -8.53 5.01 15.94
CA ALA A 194 -9.26 5.12 17.21
C ALA A 194 -9.08 3.88 18.08
N ARG A 195 -9.18 2.69 17.47
CA ARG A 195 -9.00 1.41 18.15
C ARG A 195 -7.61 1.29 18.78
N TYR A 196 -6.57 1.48 17.99
CA TYR A 196 -5.21 1.26 18.44
C TYR A 196 -4.74 2.36 19.40
N PHE A 197 -5.08 3.61 19.14
CA PHE A 197 -4.78 4.72 20.04
C PHE A 197 -5.41 4.53 21.43
N GLY A 198 -6.66 4.01 21.47
CA GLY A 198 -7.32 3.63 22.72
C GLY A 198 -6.62 2.45 23.44
N GLN A 199 -6.10 1.47 22.70
CA GLN A 199 -5.33 0.35 23.27
C GLN A 199 -4.01 0.81 23.90
N LEU A 200 -3.41 1.88 23.40
CA LEU A 200 -2.21 2.51 23.97
C LEU A 200 -2.51 3.35 25.23
N GLY A 201 -3.79 3.54 25.59
CA GLY A 201 -4.21 4.40 26.69
C GLY A 201 -4.56 5.84 26.28
N GLY A 202 -4.56 6.13 25.00
CA GLY A 202 -4.93 7.43 24.45
C GLY A 202 -6.44 7.67 24.47
N ASN A 203 -6.86 8.93 24.53
CA ASN A 203 -8.26 9.33 24.56
C ASN A 203 -8.66 9.97 23.23
N VAL A 204 -9.62 9.37 22.51
CA VAL A 204 -10.27 9.99 21.36
C VAL A 204 -11.38 10.91 21.88
N VAL A 205 -11.07 12.19 22.04
CA VAL A 205 -11.99 13.18 22.67
C VAL A 205 -13.17 13.55 21.80
N CYS A 206 -13.04 13.41 20.48
CA CYS A 206 -14.13 13.68 19.55
C CYS A 206 -13.87 12.96 18.21
N THR A 207 -14.88 12.24 17.74
CA THR A 207 -14.99 11.85 16.33
C THR A 207 -16.12 12.66 15.72
N ALA A 208 -15.80 13.46 14.68
CA ALA A 208 -16.77 14.26 13.96
C ALA A 208 -16.90 13.76 12.52
N GLU A 209 -18.13 13.73 12.03
CA GLU A 209 -18.46 13.24 10.70
C GLU A 209 -18.79 14.40 9.78
N PHE A 210 -18.47 14.26 8.50
CA PHE A 210 -18.87 15.18 7.45
C PHE A 210 -19.18 14.40 6.15
N ARG A 211 -19.69 15.09 5.14
CA ARG A 211 -19.91 14.55 3.80
C ARG A 211 -19.53 15.58 2.75
N GLY A 212 -18.81 15.12 1.73
CA GLY A 212 -18.39 15.96 0.62
C GLY A 212 -17.52 17.15 1.06
N THR A 213 -18.01 18.37 0.87
CA THR A 213 -17.26 19.61 1.20
C THR A 213 -17.71 20.31 2.47
N ASP A 214 -18.71 19.78 3.19
CA ASP A 214 -19.27 20.39 4.39
C ASP A 214 -18.54 19.95 5.67
N TYR A 215 -17.24 20.20 5.70
CA TYR A 215 -16.37 19.77 6.80
C TYR A 215 -16.10 20.86 7.85
N GLU A 216 -16.37 22.15 7.57
CA GLU A 216 -15.96 23.23 8.47
C GLU A 216 -16.68 23.15 9.83
N ALA A 217 -17.97 22.85 9.85
CA ALA A 217 -18.72 22.66 11.09
C ALA A 217 -18.16 21.51 11.94
N ALA A 218 -17.78 20.40 11.28
CA ALA A 218 -17.16 19.26 11.94
C ALA A 218 -15.77 19.61 12.52
N LEU A 219 -14.95 20.39 11.80
CA LEU A 219 -13.66 20.89 12.30
C LEU A 219 -13.87 21.78 13.54
N ARG A 220 -14.80 22.71 13.50
CA ARG A 220 -15.14 23.57 14.67
C ARG A 220 -15.57 22.73 15.87
N ARG A 221 -16.40 21.71 15.65
CA ARG A 221 -16.83 20.78 16.69
C ARG A 221 -15.64 20.05 17.33
N ILE A 222 -14.69 19.51 16.54
CA ILE A 222 -13.51 18.84 17.08
C ILE A 222 -12.70 19.83 17.94
N MET A 223 -12.50 21.06 17.47
CA MET A 223 -11.71 22.06 18.16
C MET A 223 -12.28 22.44 19.54
N THR A 224 -13.60 22.37 19.77
CA THR A 224 -14.19 22.62 21.10
C THR A 224 -13.74 21.63 22.17
N HIS A 225 -13.23 20.44 21.77
CA HIS A 225 -12.70 19.43 22.67
C HIS A 225 -11.18 19.57 22.91
N ALA A 226 -10.56 20.62 22.36
CA ALA A 226 -9.14 20.96 22.51
C ALA A 226 -8.17 19.76 22.32
N PRO A 227 -8.27 18.96 21.23
CA PRO A 227 -7.38 17.85 21.00
C PRO A 227 -5.95 18.34 20.76
N ARG A 228 -4.95 17.59 21.22
CA ARG A 228 -3.53 17.85 20.92
C ARG A 228 -3.17 17.54 19.47
N ALA A 229 -3.87 16.57 18.88
CA ALA A 229 -3.74 16.20 17.46
C ALA A 229 -5.11 15.94 16.83
N ILE A 230 -5.22 16.19 15.52
CA ILE A 230 -6.41 15.87 14.71
C ILE A 230 -5.97 14.96 13.56
N VAL A 231 -6.60 13.79 13.43
CA VAL A 231 -6.44 12.89 12.28
C VAL A 231 -7.48 13.23 11.22
N LEU A 232 -7.01 13.42 9.99
CA LEU A 232 -7.82 13.68 8.80
C LEU A 232 -7.61 12.55 7.78
N PRO A 233 -8.32 11.43 7.87
CA PRO A 233 -8.17 10.29 6.98
C PRO A 233 -8.89 10.53 5.64
N VAL A 234 -8.42 11.51 4.89
CA VAL A 234 -9.00 11.94 3.60
C VAL A 234 -7.90 12.16 2.57
N GLU A 235 -8.28 12.21 1.30
CA GLU A 235 -7.36 12.44 0.19
C GLU A 235 -6.61 13.78 0.29
N ALA A 236 -5.39 13.81 -0.24
CA ALA A 236 -4.45 14.93 -0.15
C ALA A 236 -5.05 16.30 -0.47
N SER A 237 -5.83 16.40 -1.55
CA SER A 237 -6.41 17.68 -2.00
C SER A 237 -7.44 18.25 -1.01
N LEU A 238 -8.24 17.38 -0.40
CA LEU A 238 -9.21 17.75 0.62
C LEU A 238 -8.52 18.05 1.94
N ALA A 239 -7.55 17.23 2.33
CA ALA A 239 -6.72 17.43 3.52
C ALA A 239 -6.04 18.80 3.51
N ALA A 240 -5.45 19.21 2.39
CA ALA A 240 -4.80 20.50 2.29
C ALA A 240 -5.76 21.68 2.54
N LYS A 241 -7.00 21.59 2.06
CA LYS A 241 -8.04 22.59 2.33
C LYS A 241 -8.42 22.62 3.81
N MET A 242 -8.63 21.44 4.41
CA MET A 242 -8.97 21.30 5.83
C MET A 242 -7.86 21.82 6.73
N ILE A 243 -6.60 21.53 6.43
CA ILE A 243 -5.43 22.01 7.18
C ILE A 243 -5.39 23.55 7.14
N LYS A 244 -5.55 24.15 5.97
CA LYS A 244 -5.61 25.62 5.83
C LYS A 244 -6.76 26.21 6.63
N THR A 245 -7.92 25.56 6.62
CA THR A 245 -9.09 25.96 7.41
C THR A 245 -8.80 25.87 8.90
N LEU A 246 -8.23 24.77 9.39
CA LEU A 246 -7.83 24.60 10.80
C LEU A 246 -6.89 25.71 11.25
N ARG A 247 -5.85 26.01 10.45
CA ARG A 247 -4.89 27.09 10.77
C ARG A 247 -5.56 28.48 10.79
N LYS A 248 -6.46 28.74 9.86
CA LYS A 248 -7.30 29.95 9.86
C LYS A 248 -8.19 30.07 11.10
N LEU A 249 -8.70 28.94 11.60
CA LEU A 249 -9.52 28.88 12.81
C LEU A 249 -8.69 28.96 14.10
N GLY A 250 -7.36 29.08 14.01
CA GLY A 250 -6.46 29.20 15.14
C GLY A 250 -5.99 27.88 15.75
N TYR A 251 -6.23 26.73 15.10
CA TYR A 251 -5.71 25.45 15.58
C TYR A 251 -4.19 25.36 15.35
N THR A 252 -3.43 25.21 16.43
CA THR A 252 -1.95 25.14 16.42
C THR A 252 -1.40 23.74 16.69
N GLY A 253 -2.29 22.77 16.99
CA GLY A 253 -1.90 21.39 17.27
C GLY A 253 -1.46 20.62 16.04
N ILE A 254 -1.12 19.35 16.26
CA ILE A 254 -0.68 18.43 15.21
C ILE A 254 -1.89 18.09 14.32
N VAL A 255 -1.69 18.14 13.01
CA VAL A 255 -2.63 17.59 12.03
C VAL A 255 -1.95 16.41 11.34
N CYS A 256 -2.60 15.28 11.31
CA CYS A 256 -1.99 14.08 10.76
C CYS A 256 -2.94 13.30 9.85
N GLY A 257 -2.37 12.54 8.95
CA GLY A 257 -3.13 11.79 7.96
C GLY A 257 -2.41 10.60 7.36
N PRO A 258 -3.12 9.91 6.45
CA PRO A 258 -2.67 8.69 5.84
C PRO A 258 -1.67 8.90 4.70
N ASP A 259 -1.31 7.81 4.05
CA ASP A 259 -0.35 7.74 2.94
C ASP A 259 -0.83 8.41 1.64
N SER A 260 -2.12 8.62 1.49
CA SER A 260 -2.67 9.39 0.35
C SER A 260 -2.13 10.84 0.30
N TRP A 261 -1.54 11.33 1.41
CA TRP A 261 -0.87 12.63 1.44
C TRP A 261 0.56 12.60 0.89
N ASP A 262 1.14 11.42 0.66
CA ASP A 262 2.54 11.30 0.22
C ASP A 262 2.72 11.66 -1.27
N SER A 263 2.54 12.93 -1.58
CA SER A 263 2.69 13.48 -2.91
C SER A 263 3.31 14.88 -2.88
N GLU A 264 4.10 15.19 -3.90
CA GLU A 264 4.69 16.51 -4.08
C GLU A 264 3.61 17.60 -4.15
N SER A 265 2.50 17.33 -4.84
CA SER A 265 1.39 18.27 -4.97
C SER A 265 0.73 18.60 -3.63
N PHE A 266 0.67 17.65 -2.69
CA PHE A 266 0.20 17.92 -1.34
C PHE A 266 1.15 18.87 -0.61
N VAL A 267 2.45 18.60 -0.63
CA VAL A 267 3.47 19.42 0.00
C VAL A 267 3.44 20.85 -0.56
N GLN A 268 3.43 20.98 -1.89
CA GLN A 268 3.35 22.28 -2.58
C GLN A 268 2.06 23.04 -2.26
N SER A 269 0.94 22.33 -2.12
CA SER A 269 -0.36 22.96 -1.80
C SER A 269 -0.37 23.63 -0.42
N LEU A 270 0.56 23.25 0.46
CA LEU A 270 0.74 23.82 1.80
C LEU A 270 1.86 24.85 1.88
N ALA A 271 2.37 25.33 0.74
CA ALA A 271 3.33 26.43 0.69
C ALA A 271 2.79 27.67 1.42
N GLY A 272 3.64 28.31 2.22
CA GLY A 272 3.27 29.46 3.04
C GLY A 272 2.45 29.15 4.30
N LEU A 273 2.23 27.87 4.63
CA LEU A 273 1.57 27.48 5.87
C LEU A 273 2.45 27.86 7.09
N GLN A 274 1.83 28.49 8.11
CA GLN A 274 2.48 28.69 9.39
C GLN A 274 2.59 27.36 10.14
N ASN A 275 3.77 27.07 10.74
CA ASN A 275 4.07 25.84 11.47
C ASN A 275 3.82 24.54 10.67
N PRO A 276 4.39 24.40 9.46
CA PRO A 276 4.17 23.23 8.63
C PRO A 276 4.69 21.93 9.26
N GLY A 277 5.66 21.99 10.18
CA GLY A 277 6.28 20.85 10.85
C GLY A 277 5.33 20.03 11.74
N ASP A 278 4.17 20.55 12.09
CA ASP A 278 3.11 19.82 12.80
C ASP A 278 2.05 19.23 11.85
N CYS A 279 2.34 19.19 10.56
CA CYS A 279 1.59 18.43 9.58
C CYS A 279 2.34 17.12 9.29
N VAL A 280 1.81 16.00 9.82
CA VAL A 280 2.48 14.69 9.86
C VAL A 280 1.66 13.66 9.09
N TYR A 281 2.31 12.76 8.35
CA TYR A 281 1.59 11.76 7.58
C TYR A 281 2.41 10.49 7.35
N MET A 282 1.69 9.42 6.96
CA MET A 282 2.32 8.18 6.55
C MET A 282 3.00 8.35 5.20
N GLY A 283 4.23 7.88 5.07
CA GLY A 283 4.98 7.89 3.82
C GLY A 283 5.02 6.53 3.17
N LEU A 284 5.07 6.52 1.85
CA LEU A 284 5.23 5.31 1.04
C LEU A 284 6.71 4.98 0.79
N PHE A 285 7.55 6.00 0.79
CA PHE A 285 9.00 5.93 0.68
C PHE A 285 9.63 7.18 1.28
N SER A 286 10.97 7.26 1.32
CA SER A 286 11.66 8.48 1.76
C SER A 286 12.75 8.90 0.80
N THR A 287 12.75 10.17 0.40
CA THR A 287 13.83 10.81 -0.36
C THR A 287 15.13 10.95 0.45
N ASP A 288 15.02 10.89 1.78
CA ASP A 288 16.17 10.93 2.70
C ASP A 288 16.78 9.54 2.94
N SER A 289 16.25 8.51 2.30
CA SER A 289 16.70 7.12 2.49
C SER A 289 18.16 6.95 2.08
N LYS A 290 18.94 6.34 2.98
CA LYS A 290 20.35 6.02 2.75
C LYS A 290 20.55 4.65 2.12
N ARG A 291 19.47 3.90 1.86
CA ARG A 291 19.54 2.59 1.21
C ARG A 291 20.11 2.72 -0.19
N ARG A 292 20.98 1.78 -0.55
CA ARG A 292 21.65 1.79 -1.87
C ARG A 292 20.63 1.66 -3.00
N GLU A 293 19.68 0.75 -2.86
CA GLU A 293 18.66 0.45 -3.86
C GLU A 293 17.79 1.68 -4.17
N PHE A 294 17.42 2.45 -3.14
CA PHE A 294 16.72 3.72 -3.34
C PHE A 294 17.59 4.72 -4.10
N ARG A 295 18.84 4.94 -3.66
CA ARG A 295 19.72 5.94 -4.27
C ARG A 295 20.05 5.62 -5.72
N ASP A 296 20.29 4.34 -6.02
CA ASP A 296 20.59 3.88 -7.38
C ASP A 296 19.35 4.06 -8.27
N PHE A 297 18.17 3.59 -7.81
CA PHE A 297 16.91 3.80 -8.52
C PHE A 297 16.63 5.29 -8.75
N HIS A 298 16.69 6.12 -7.70
CA HIS A 298 16.39 7.55 -7.78
C HIS A 298 17.31 8.27 -8.79
N ARG A 299 18.61 7.99 -8.74
CA ARG A 299 19.61 8.57 -9.66
C ARG A 299 19.31 8.17 -11.11
N GLU A 300 19.13 6.88 -11.36
CA GLU A 300 18.95 6.36 -12.72
C GLU A 300 17.57 6.74 -13.29
N PHE A 301 16.53 6.69 -12.48
CA PHE A 301 15.20 7.13 -12.87
C PHE A 301 15.20 8.61 -13.25
N THR A 302 15.72 9.48 -12.37
CA THR A 302 15.79 10.93 -12.62
C THR A 302 16.60 11.25 -13.88
N ALA A 303 17.71 10.54 -14.11
CA ALA A 303 18.54 10.74 -15.30
C ALA A 303 17.82 10.35 -16.61
N ARG A 304 16.94 9.34 -16.58
CA ARG A 304 16.26 8.85 -17.79
C ARG A 304 14.91 9.53 -18.02
N GLN A 305 14.17 9.86 -16.94
CA GLN A 305 12.82 10.41 -17.04
C GLN A 305 12.79 11.95 -16.93
N PHE A 306 13.91 12.58 -16.57
CA PHE A 306 14.06 14.03 -16.40
C PHE A 306 13.16 14.64 -15.31
N HIS A 307 12.69 13.82 -14.37
CA HIS A 307 12.00 14.23 -13.14
C HIS A 307 12.28 13.23 -12.01
N THR A 308 12.06 13.64 -10.78
CA THR A 308 12.21 12.77 -9.61
C THR A 308 11.04 11.77 -9.50
N PRO A 309 11.28 10.51 -9.10
CA PRO A 309 10.22 9.54 -8.90
C PRO A 309 9.34 9.91 -7.71
N GLY A 310 8.04 9.72 -7.83
CA GLY A 310 7.07 9.79 -6.75
C GLY A 310 6.64 8.40 -6.24
N SER A 311 5.64 8.39 -5.37
CA SER A 311 5.15 7.17 -4.72
C SER A 311 4.65 6.12 -5.73
N SER A 312 3.91 6.53 -6.75
CA SER A 312 3.34 5.60 -7.72
C SER A 312 4.41 4.90 -8.55
N GLU A 313 5.43 5.63 -8.98
CA GLU A 313 6.53 5.10 -9.78
C GLU A 313 7.36 4.10 -8.98
N ILE A 314 7.76 4.46 -7.76
CA ILE A 314 8.66 3.63 -6.95
C ILE A 314 7.96 2.37 -6.41
N GLN A 315 6.68 2.46 -6.02
CA GLN A 315 5.91 1.30 -5.57
C GLN A 315 5.68 0.29 -6.70
N SER A 316 5.35 0.78 -7.89
CA SER A 316 5.13 -0.07 -9.07
C SER A 316 6.42 -0.71 -9.58
N TYR A 317 7.53 0.01 -9.53
CA TYR A 317 8.86 -0.53 -9.82
C TYR A 317 9.18 -1.73 -8.92
N ASP A 318 9.05 -1.57 -7.60
CA ASP A 318 9.31 -2.66 -6.66
C ASP A 318 8.30 -3.81 -6.85
N ALA A 319 7.02 -3.51 -7.08
CA ALA A 319 5.98 -4.51 -7.26
C ALA A 319 6.27 -5.47 -8.43
N LEU A 320 6.74 -4.95 -9.58
CA LEU A 320 7.13 -5.80 -10.71
C LEU A 320 8.32 -6.70 -10.35
N LYS A 321 9.34 -6.16 -9.72
CA LYS A 321 10.54 -6.94 -9.33
C LYS A 321 10.19 -8.04 -8.33
N LEU A 322 9.35 -7.74 -7.33
CA LEU A 322 8.87 -8.70 -6.35
C LEU A 322 8.00 -9.79 -7.00
N LEU A 323 7.09 -9.42 -7.92
CA LEU A 323 6.27 -10.39 -8.67
C LEU A 323 7.15 -11.38 -9.44
N LEU A 324 8.22 -10.91 -10.09
CA LEU A 324 9.12 -11.75 -10.87
C LEU A 324 9.91 -12.71 -9.98
N ILE A 325 10.22 -12.37 -8.72
CA ILE A 325 10.79 -13.33 -7.75
C ILE A 325 9.80 -14.47 -7.49
N GLY A 326 8.51 -14.15 -7.26
CA GLY A 326 7.48 -15.17 -7.09
C GLY A 326 7.32 -16.08 -8.29
N LEU A 327 7.43 -15.52 -9.50
CA LEU A 327 7.27 -16.26 -10.75
C LEU A 327 8.51 -17.08 -11.16
N SER A 328 9.69 -16.84 -10.56
CA SER A 328 10.92 -17.53 -10.96
C SER A 328 10.76 -19.06 -10.81
N ASP A 329 10.87 -19.78 -11.93
CA ASP A 329 10.72 -21.25 -12.00
C ASP A 329 9.42 -21.79 -11.38
N SER A 330 8.33 -21.00 -11.43
CA SER A 330 7.02 -21.36 -10.84
C SER A 330 6.03 -21.80 -11.90
N GLU A 331 5.56 -23.05 -11.80
CA GLU A 331 4.50 -23.62 -12.64
C GLU A 331 3.13 -23.62 -11.95
N ASN A 332 3.12 -23.48 -10.62
CA ASN A 332 1.91 -23.57 -9.82
C ASN A 332 1.96 -22.58 -8.63
N LEU A 333 0.80 -22.35 -8.04
CA LEU A 333 0.67 -21.43 -6.91
C LEU A 333 1.53 -21.81 -5.70
N PRO A 334 1.64 -23.09 -5.26
CA PRO A 334 2.54 -23.45 -4.17
C PRO A 334 4.01 -23.10 -4.42
N GLN A 335 4.50 -23.25 -5.66
CA GLN A 335 5.86 -22.81 -6.01
C GLN A 335 6.00 -21.30 -5.98
N PHE A 336 5.01 -20.57 -6.55
CA PHE A 336 4.96 -19.12 -6.45
C PHE A 336 4.99 -18.65 -4.99
N GLU A 337 4.13 -19.20 -4.13
CA GLU A 337 4.10 -18.85 -2.70
C GLU A 337 5.41 -19.17 -1.99
N LYS A 338 6.02 -20.32 -2.30
CA LYS A 338 7.34 -20.69 -1.75
C LYS A 338 8.39 -19.64 -2.13
N ASN A 339 8.46 -19.25 -3.39
CA ASN A 339 9.39 -18.22 -3.87
C ASN A 339 9.07 -16.86 -3.26
N TRP A 340 7.79 -16.49 -3.22
CA TRP A 340 7.32 -15.25 -2.57
C TRP A 340 7.76 -15.14 -1.12
N LEU A 341 7.68 -16.24 -0.36
CA LEU A 341 8.10 -16.32 1.04
C LEU A 341 9.64 -16.35 1.24
N THR A 342 10.43 -16.51 0.17
CA THR A 342 11.90 -16.30 0.25
C THR A 342 12.28 -14.83 0.35
N ILE A 343 11.36 -13.92 -0.01
CA ILE A 343 11.56 -12.48 0.10
C ILE A 343 11.54 -12.12 1.58
N ARG A 344 12.74 -12.05 2.19
CA ARG A 344 12.93 -11.70 3.61
C ARG A 344 14.02 -10.64 3.72
N ASN A 345 13.71 -9.53 4.39
CA ASN A 345 14.59 -8.37 4.51
C ASN A 345 15.15 -7.91 3.14
N HIS A 346 14.34 -8.08 2.09
CA HIS A 346 14.71 -7.71 0.74
C HIS A 346 14.66 -6.19 0.58
N SER A 347 15.81 -5.59 0.28
CA SER A 347 15.90 -4.16 0.05
C SER A 347 15.43 -3.81 -1.37
N GLY A 348 14.26 -3.22 -1.47
CA GLY A 348 13.74 -2.60 -2.69
C GLY A 348 14.05 -1.11 -2.76
N ALA A 349 13.58 -0.44 -3.80
CA ALA A 349 13.73 1.00 -3.93
C ALA A 349 12.83 1.74 -2.92
N ALA A 350 11.56 1.37 -2.78
CA ALA A 350 10.64 2.02 -1.86
C ALA A 350 10.88 1.62 -0.40
N ALA A 351 11.12 0.35 -0.11
CA ALA A 351 11.13 -0.19 1.25
C ALA A 351 12.03 -1.44 1.38
N VAL A 352 12.21 -1.92 2.60
CA VAL A 352 12.67 -3.28 2.89
C VAL A 352 11.45 -4.16 3.08
N TYR A 353 11.42 -5.31 2.44
CA TYR A 353 10.27 -6.20 2.37
C TYR A 353 10.53 -7.55 3.00
N THR A 354 9.57 -8.04 3.77
CA THR A 354 9.47 -9.43 4.21
C THR A 354 8.06 -9.92 3.91
N MET A 355 7.96 -10.89 3.01
CA MET A 355 6.66 -11.47 2.65
C MET A 355 6.22 -12.50 3.68
N LEU A 356 4.96 -12.44 4.03
CA LEU A 356 4.32 -13.29 5.03
C LEU A 356 3.27 -14.19 4.35
N PRO A 357 2.88 -15.30 5.00
CA PRO A 357 1.86 -16.20 4.45
C PRO A 357 0.55 -15.46 4.11
N ARG A 358 -0.18 -16.00 3.12
CA ARG A 358 -1.47 -15.49 2.66
C ARG A 358 -1.40 -14.07 2.12
N GLY A 359 -0.35 -13.74 1.36
CA GLY A 359 -0.18 -12.44 0.72
C GLY A 359 0.07 -11.25 1.65
N LYS A 360 0.23 -11.50 2.95
CA LYS A 360 0.55 -10.46 3.94
C LYS A 360 1.99 -9.99 3.81
N ILE A 361 2.30 -8.85 4.40
CA ILE A 361 3.61 -8.22 4.30
C ILE A 361 4.03 -7.57 5.61
N ASP A 362 5.33 -7.65 5.91
CA ASP A 362 6.04 -6.74 6.81
C ASP A 362 6.99 -5.89 5.95
N ARG A 363 6.90 -4.59 6.07
CA ARG A 363 7.73 -3.67 5.29
C ARG A 363 8.12 -2.43 6.09
N THR A 364 9.10 -1.70 5.56
CA THR A 364 9.48 -0.40 6.14
C THR A 364 8.30 0.56 6.12
N MET A 365 8.06 1.17 7.27
CA MET A 365 7.08 2.23 7.51
C MET A 365 7.81 3.57 7.63
N TYR A 366 7.18 4.62 7.14
CA TYR A 366 7.72 5.97 7.16
C TYR A 366 6.72 6.94 7.78
N ILE A 367 7.19 7.75 8.72
CA ILE A 367 6.48 8.95 9.18
C ILE A 367 7.19 10.16 8.58
N LYS A 368 6.44 11.00 7.91
CA LYS A 368 6.93 12.22 7.26
C LYS A 368 6.23 13.45 7.83
N ALA A 369 6.88 14.59 7.72
CA ALA A 369 6.26 15.88 8.01
C ALA A 369 6.58 16.89 6.92
N ILE A 370 5.75 17.91 6.79
CA ILE A 370 6.07 19.08 5.98
C ILE A 370 7.19 19.85 6.67
N ALA A 371 8.33 20.02 6.00
CA ALA A 371 9.40 20.87 6.48
C ALA A 371 9.12 22.35 6.17
N PRO A 372 9.50 23.28 7.03
CA PRO A 372 9.37 24.70 6.71
C PRO A 372 10.29 25.08 5.55
N PRO A 373 9.93 26.07 4.74
CA PRO A 373 10.82 26.63 3.73
C PRO A 373 12.07 27.24 4.39
N ASN A 374 13.17 27.23 3.67
CA ASN A 374 14.41 27.86 4.10
C ASN A 374 14.96 28.80 3.03
N VAL A 375 16.11 29.43 3.30
CA VAL A 375 16.72 30.43 2.39
C VAL A 375 17.10 29.82 1.04
N THR A 376 17.49 28.55 1.00
CA THR A 376 17.92 27.86 -0.22
C THR A 376 16.74 27.18 -0.94
N ASN A 377 15.68 26.86 -0.22
CA ASN A 377 14.44 26.32 -0.75
C ASN A 377 13.24 27.01 -0.10
N PRO A 378 12.63 28.02 -0.76
CA PRO A 378 11.52 28.78 -0.21
C PRO A 378 10.22 27.98 -0.16
N ASP A 379 10.12 26.86 -0.88
CA ASP A 379 8.94 25.98 -0.85
C ASP A 379 9.05 24.97 0.29
N PRO A 380 7.94 24.60 0.94
CA PRO A 380 7.94 23.53 1.91
C PRO A 380 8.25 22.19 1.24
N TYR A 381 8.97 21.32 1.93
CA TYR A 381 9.30 19.98 1.46
C TYR A 381 8.98 18.93 2.52
N ALA A 382 8.79 17.69 2.09
CA ALA A 382 8.60 16.58 2.99
C ALA A 382 9.95 16.12 3.56
N ARG A 383 10.01 15.89 4.88
CA ARG A 383 11.16 15.26 5.54
C ARG A 383 10.72 13.99 6.27
N MET A 384 11.58 13.01 6.30
CA MET A 384 11.39 11.82 7.10
C MET A 384 11.61 12.16 8.58
N LEU A 385 10.66 11.74 9.42
CA LEU A 385 10.75 11.83 10.88
C LEU A 385 11.13 10.50 11.50
N LEU A 386 10.61 9.39 10.93
CA LEU A 386 10.79 8.06 11.45
C LEU A 386 10.79 7.04 10.31
N GLU A 387 11.72 6.08 10.37
CA GLU A 387 11.81 4.93 9.46
C GLU A 387 12.05 3.68 10.31
N PHE A 388 11.20 2.66 10.19
CA PHE A 388 11.36 1.39 10.88
C PHE A 388 10.59 0.26 10.20
N GLN A 389 10.97 -0.99 10.48
CA GLN A 389 10.24 -2.16 10.03
C GLN A 389 8.98 -2.33 10.89
N TYR A 390 7.81 -2.55 10.27
CA TYR A 390 6.53 -2.63 11.00
C TYR A 390 6.56 -3.67 12.13
N SER A 391 7.15 -4.85 11.90
CA SER A 391 7.30 -5.91 12.92
C SER A 391 8.05 -5.47 14.18
N LYS A 392 8.79 -4.35 14.11
CA LYS A 392 9.50 -3.78 15.27
C LYS A 392 8.66 -2.78 16.07
N LEU A 393 7.42 -2.50 15.65
CA LEU A 393 6.57 -1.53 16.34
C LEU A 393 6.35 -1.91 17.81
N GLU A 394 6.09 -3.19 18.08
CA GLU A 394 5.92 -3.72 19.46
C GLU A 394 7.22 -3.65 20.25
N THR A 395 8.37 -3.95 19.64
CA THR A 395 9.68 -3.85 20.30
C THR A 395 10.00 -2.41 20.70
N TYR A 396 9.65 -1.43 19.87
CA TYR A 396 9.78 -0.02 20.23
C TYR A 396 8.87 0.36 21.39
N ARG A 397 7.64 -0.15 21.42
CA ARG A 397 6.73 0.02 22.56
C ARG A 397 7.37 -0.46 23.85
N ASP A 398 7.83 -1.71 23.89
CA ASP A 398 8.38 -2.34 25.08
C ASP A 398 9.66 -1.64 25.58
N SER A 399 10.49 -1.11 24.67
CA SER A 399 11.69 -0.35 25.02
C SER A 399 11.39 1.03 25.63
N LEU A 400 10.27 1.64 25.24
CA LEU A 400 9.86 2.96 25.76
C LEU A 400 9.14 2.84 27.09
N ASP A 401 8.35 1.77 27.27
CA ASP A 401 7.70 1.48 28.54
C ASP A 401 8.72 1.13 29.65
N ALA A 402 9.79 0.40 29.30
CA ALA A 402 10.91 0.12 30.21
C ALA A 402 11.72 1.35 30.62
N SER A 403 11.74 2.41 29.81
CA SER A 403 12.47 3.67 30.11
C SER A 403 11.65 4.66 30.95
N THR A 404 10.39 4.37 31.24
CA THR A 404 9.52 5.21 32.07
C THR A 404 9.42 4.73 33.52
N ASP A 405 10.01 3.58 33.82
CA ASP A 405 10.04 2.98 35.18
C ASP A 405 11.35 3.29 35.95
N ASP A 406 12.28 4.07 35.38
CA ASP A 406 13.47 4.65 36.03
C ASP A 406 13.26 6.16 36.32
#